data_86477e9a5d6d3d45bc6f04bc0b5ba274
#
_entry.id   86477e9a5d6d3d45bc6f04bc0b5ba274
#
_cell.length_a   1.000
_cell.length_b   1.000
_cell.length_c   1.000
_cell.angle_alpha   90.00
_cell.angle_beta   90.00
_cell.angle_gamma   90.00
#
_symmetry.space_group_name_H-M   'P 1'
#
loop_
_entity.id
_entity.type
_entity.pdbx_description
1 polymer ?
#
loop_
_entity_poly.entity_id
_entity_poly.type
_entity_poly.pdbx_seq_one_letter_code
_entity_poly.pdbx_strand_id
1 'polypeptide(L)'
;FLKTGFSRAKISVYMKNLMAFDVVEKVVSFDTGGWENTKKGVYRIANTYVNFWFRFVYPHLSDLYMMAPEEFYDTYIEKDLDDYMNRYFVKVCREYLTLLNRIGKLPIDIHRIGTWVGKKGNIDIVAQNSVRESIVGICNWSEPYMTRTAGEALLDNLKQAKISAKYLYMFSAQEFAEDLKQMAEEDKRFVLIDMKEL
;
A
#
# COMPACT_ATOMS: atom_id res chain seq x y z
N PHE A 1 22.82 1.86 10.24
CA PHE A 1 24.09 1.55 10.87
C PHE A 1 25.28 1.92 9.97
N LEU A 2 25.50 1.21 8.86
CA LEU A 2 26.65 1.46 7.97
C LEU A 2 26.66 2.88 7.37
N LYS A 3 25.49 3.43 7.03
CA LYS A 3 25.39 4.76 6.42
C LYS A 3 25.47 5.92 7.42
N THR A 4 25.10 5.70 8.68
CA THR A 4 24.99 6.78 9.69
C THR A 4 26.15 6.79 10.70
N GLY A 5 26.93 5.72 10.79
CA GLY A 5 27.95 5.55 11.83
C GLY A 5 27.40 5.39 13.26
N PHE A 6 26.07 5.42 13.46
CA PHE A 6 25.48 5.31 14.78
C PHE A 6 25.39 3.85 15.25
N SER A 7 25.47 3.64 16.57
CA SER A 7 25.23 2.34 17.16
C SER A 7 23.77 1.89 16.97
N ARG A 8 23.52 0.58 16.97
CA ARG A 8 22.15 0.03 16.87
C ARG A 8 21.24 0.54 17.99
N ALA A 9 21.76 0.69 19.20
CA ALA A 9 21.00 1.22 20.32
C ALA A 9 20.55 2.67 20.06
N LYS A 10 21.46 3.52 19.58
CA LYS A 10 21.16 4.92 19.23
C LYS A 10 20.11 5.01 18.12
N ILE A 11 20.25 4.20 17.05
CA ILE A 11 19.24 4.13 15.99
C ILE A 11 17.87 3.70 16.54
N SER A 12 17.81 2.70 17.43
CA SER A 12 16.54 2.26 18.02
C SER A 12 15.84 3.37 18.82
N VAL A 13 16.59 4.19 19.55
CA VAL A 13 16.03 5.33 20.28
C VAL A 13 15.46 6.37 19.31
N TYR A 14 16.21 6.73 18.26
CA TYR A 14 15.72 7.67 17.25
C TYR A 14 14.47 7.16 16.54
N MET A 15 14.46 5.89 16.14
CA MET A 15 13.30 5.30 15.50
C MET A 15 12.05 5.31 16.41
N LYS A 16 12.23 5.03 17.72
CA LYS A 16 11.15 5.11 18.70
C LYS A 16 10.59 6.54 18.82
N ASN A 17 11.45 7.54 18.85
CA ASN A 17 11.04 8.94 18.93
C ASN A 17 10.33 9.37 17.63
N LEU A 18 10.85 9.02 16.46
CA LEU A 18 10.23 9.34 15.17
C LEU A 18 8.85 8.67 15.02
N MET A 19 8.67 7.46 15.56
CA MET A 19 7.35 6.81 15.61
C MET A 19 6.40 7.54 16.59
N ALA A 20 6.89 8.03 17.72
CA ALA A 20 6.08 8.79 18.67
C ALA A 20 5.59 10.13 18.12
N PHE A 21 6.26 10.68 17.11
CA PHE A 21 5.87 11.89 16.39
C PHE A 21 5.15 11.61 15.07
N ASP A 22 4.74 10.37 14.80
CA ASP A 22 4.08 9.93 13.57
C ASP A 22 4.85 10.26 12.26
N VAL A 23 6.16 10.48 12.37
CA VAL A 23 7.04 10.70 11.22
C VAL A 23 7.38 9.39 10.52
N VAL A 24 7.56 8.32 11.32
CA VAL A 24 7.93 6.98 10.85
C VAL A 24 6.95 5.96 11.41
N GLU A 25 6.59 4.99 10.59
CA GLU A 25 5.82 3.82 11.01
C GLU A 25 6.59 2.52 10.76
N LYS A 26 6.28 1.49 11.54
CA LYS A 26 6.79 0.15 11.33
C LYS A 26 5.74 -0.69 10.62
N VAL A 27 6.08 -1.14 9.41
CA VAL A 27 5.21 -2.02 8.61
C VAL A 27 5.67 -3.45 8.78
N VAL A 28 4.74 -4.32 9.11
CA VAL A 28 4.95 -5.77 9.23
C VAL A 28 3.98 -6.49 8.30
N SER A 29 4.38 -7.67 7.80
CA SER A 29 3.49 -8.48 6.98
C SER A 29 2.32 -9.01 7.80
N PHE A 30 1.15 -9.15 7.17
CA PHE A 30 -0.10 -9.55 7.80
C PHE A 30 -0.04 -10.92 8.49
N ASP A 31 0.79 -11.83 7.99
CA ASP A 31 0.95 -13.21 8.49
C ASP A 31 1.88 -13.33 9.70
N THR A 32 2.63 -12.28 10.03
CA THR A 32 3.48 -12.27 11.24
C THR A 32 2.62 -12.08 12.49
N GLY A 33 2.07 -13.15 13.03
CA GLY A 33 1.15 -13.15 14.16
C GLY A 33 1.70 -12.50 15.43
N GLY A 34 1.50 -11.23 15.63
CA GLY A 34 2.00 -10.46 16.79
C GLY A 34 2.70 -9.19 16.31
N TRP A 35 1.90 -8.20 16.05
CA TRP A 35 2.28 -6.95 15.39
C TRP A 35 3.31 -6.11 16.14
N GLU A 36 3.23 -6.06 17.44
CA GLU A 36 4.01 -5.12 18.25
C GLU A 36 5.43 -5.62 18.51
N ASN A 37 5.66 -6.93 18.57
CA ASN A 37 6.94 -7.52 19.00
C ASN A 37 7.73 -8.23 17.92
N THR A 38 7.30 -8.19 16.64
CA THR A 38 8.07 -8.85 15.59
C THR A 38 9.38 -8.12 15.32
N LYS A 39 10.47 -8.89 15.29
CA LYS A 39 11.78 -8.39 14.81
C LYS A 39 11.80 -8.19 13.29
N LYS A 40 10.79 -8.74 12.59
CA LYS A 40 10.61 -8.62 11.14
C LYS A 40 9.68 -7.46 10.85
N GLY A 41 10.19 -6.38 10.37
CA GLY A 41 9.41 -5.23 9.93
C GLY A 41 10.31 -4.23 9.24
N VAL A 42 9.69 -3.46 8.35
CA VAL A 42 10.36 -2.39 7.62
C VAL A 42 9.86 -1.07 8.16
N TYR A 43 10.77 -0.15 8.43
CA TYR A 43 10.40 1.21 8.80
C TYR A 43 10.24 2.04 7.53
N ARG A 44 9.19 2.84 7.48
CA ARG A 44 8.95 3.80 6.41
C ARG A 44 8.53 5.15 6.98
N ILE A 45 8.72 6.21 6.21
CA ILE A 45 8.20 7.53 6.55
C ILE A 45 6.67 7.49 6.38
N ALA A 46 5.96 7.77 7.46
CA ALA A 46 4.48 7.75 7.51
C ALA A 46 3.88 9.06 7.01
N ASN A 47 4.51 10.19 7.38
CA ASN A 47 4.06 11.52 6.97
C ASN A 47 4.32 11.75 5.49
N THR A 48 3.26 12.05 4.74
CA THR A 48 3.29 12.20 3.28
C THR A 48 4.19 13.33 2.83
N TYR A 49 4.09 14.51 3.48
CA TYR A 49 4.91 15.68 3.16
C TYR A 49 6.40 15.42 3.42
N VAL A 50 6.73 14.85 4.58
CA VAL A 50 8.11 14.50 4.95
C VAL A 50 8.66 13.46 3.97
N ASN A 51 7.85 12.49 3.55
CA ASN A 51 8.27 11.49 2.55
C ASN A 51 8.55 12.15 1.19
N PHE A 52 7.64 13.01 0.70
CA PHE A 52 7.82 13.76 -0.54
C PHE A 52 9.10 14.60 -0.50
N TRP A 53 9.28 15.37 0.58
CA TRP A 53 10.46 16.21 0.78
C TRP A 53 11.77 15.42 0.71
N PHE A 54 11.89 14.33 1.48
CA PHE A 54 13.13 13.55 1.50
C PHE A 54 13.35 12.70 0.25
N ARG A 55 12.29 12.39 -0.51
CA ARG A 55 12.42 11.64 -1.75
C ARG A 55 12.83 12.53 -2.92
N PHE A 56 12.19 13.67 -3.08
CA PHE A 56 12.29 14.48 -4.29
C PHE A 56 13.03 15.80 -4.11
N VAL A 57 12.93 16.43 -2.96
CA VAL A 57 13.42 17.79 -2.75
C VAL A 57 14.77 17.82 -2.06
N TYR A 58 14.88 17.17 -0.90
CA TYR A 58 16.10 17.22 -0.07
C TYR A 58 17.38 16.76 -0.79
N PRO A 59 17.37 15.70 -1.64
CA PRO A 59 18.56 15.29 -2.37
C PRO A 59 19.06 16.31 -3.40
N HIS A 60 18.19 17.24 -3.83
CA HIS A 60 18.41 18.19 -4.92
C HIS A 60 18.27 19.65 -4.48
N LEU A 61 18.53 19.97 -3.21
CA LEU A 61 18.32 21.31 -2.66
C LEU A 61 19.09 22.39 -3.41
N SER A 62 20.30 22.10 -3.87
CA SER A 62 21.09 23.08 -4.63
C SER A 62 20.40 23.46 -5.95
N ASP A 63 19.87 22.47 -6.64
CA ASP A 63 19.20 22.67 -7.93
C ASP A 63 17.84 23.36 -7.75
N LEU A 64 17.13 23.10 -6.64
CA LEU A 64 15.90 23.80 -6.29
C LEU A 64 16.06 25.32 -6.23
N TYR A 65 17.23 25.81 -5.83
CA TYR A 65 17.52 27.25 -5.76
C TYR A 65 18.00 27.85 -7.09
N MET A 66 18.41 26.99 -8.03
CA MET A 66 19.04 27.41 -9.30
C MET A 66 18.14 27.22 -10.50
N MET A 67 17.14 26.34 -10.42
CA MET A 67 16.26 25.97 -11.53
C MET A 67 14.88 26.63 -11.38
N ALA A 68 14.18 26.78 -12.50
CA ALA A 68 12.76 27.11 -12.47
C ALA A 68 11.94 25.96 -11.85
N PRO A 69 10.83 26.22 -11.14
CA PRO A 69 10.03 25.17 -10.51
C PRO A 69 9.56 24.08 -11.48
N GLU A 70 9.19 24.43 -12.71
CA GLU A 70 8.76 23.51 -13.75
C GLU A 70 9.90 22.58 -14.17
N GLU A 71 11.07 23.14 -14.42
CA GLU A 71 12.29 22.38 -14.80
C GLU A 71 12.71 21.42 -13.68
N PHE A 72 12.59 21.86 -12.42
CA PHE A 72 12.86 21.01 -11.25
C PHE A 72 11.87 19.83 -11.19
N TYR A 73 10.58 20.10 -11.41
CA TYR A 73 9.53 19.08 -11.43
C TYR A 73 9.80 18.03 -12.51
N ASP A 74 10.00 18.45 -13.75
CA ASP A 74 10.24 17.57 -14.90
C ASP A 74 11.51 16.71 -14.71
N THR A 75 12.53 17.30 -14.08
CA THR A 75 13.84 16.62 -13.89
C THR A 75 13.80 15.59 -12.77
N TYR A 76 13.19 15.90 -11.63
CA TYR A 76 13.36 15.14 -10.38
C TYR A 76 12.09 14.48 -9.85
N ILE A 77 10.91 14.88 -10.29
CA ILE A 77 9.64 14.45 -9.70
C ILE A 77 8.81 13.62 -10.68
N GLU A 78 8.55 14.13 -11.89
CA GLU A 78 7.57 13.61 -12.83
C GLU A 78 7.71 12.11 -13.06
N LYS A 79 8.91 11.65 -13.40
CA LYS A 79 9.21 10.24 -13.74
C LYS A 79 8.93 9.23 -12.61
N ASP A 80 9.00 9.68 -11.37
CA ASP A 80 8.84 8.80 -10.19
C ASP A 80 7.55 9.11 -9.40
N LEU A 81 6.74 10.07 -9.88
CA LEU A 81 5.54 10.51 -9.19
C LEU A 81 4.48 9.42 -9.11
N ASP A 82 4.26 8.68 -10.17
CA ASP A 82 3.28 7.60 -10.20
C ASP A 82 3.62 6.46 -9.23
N ASP A 83 4.89 6.04 -9.17
CA ASP A 83 5.34 5.06 -8.16
C ASP A 83 5.16 5.59 -6.72
N TYR A 84 5.38 6.89 -6.53
CA TYR A 84 5.12 7.56 -5.26
C TYR A 84 3.62 7.55 -4.93
N MET A 85 2.76 7.93 -5.87
CA MET A 85 1.32 8.02 -5.69
C MET A 85 0.67 6.65 -5.48
N ASN A 86 1.14 5.59 -6.13
CA ASN A 86 0.59 4.25 -5.95
C ASN A 86 0.59 3.80 -4.49
N ARG A 87 1.62 4.14 -3.73
CA ARG A 87 1.70 3.87 -2.29
C ARG A 87 0.60 4.55 -1.49
N TYR A 88 0.26 5.79 -1.84
CA TYR A 88 -0.79 6.56 -1.16
C TYR A 88 -2.17 6.14 -1.61
N PHE A 89 -2.30 5.72 -2.86
CA PHE A 89 -3.54 5.13 -3.34
C PHE A 89 -3.92 3.87 -2.54
N VAL A 90 -2.96 2.99 -2.25
CA VAL A 90 -3.18 1.85 -1.34
C VAL A 90 -3.69 2.31 0.04
N LYS A 91 -3.18 3.43 0.55
CA LYS A 91 -3.66 3.98 1.83
C LYS A 91 -5.11 4.46 1.73
N VAL A 92 -5.46 5.18 0.66
CA VAL A 92 -6.85 5.62 0.39
C VAL A 92 -7.79 4.43 0.30
N CYS A 93 -7.44 3.39 -0.46
CA CYS A 93 -8.25 2.18 -0.58
C CYS A 93 -8.48 1.48 0.77
N ARG A 94 -7.48 1.49 1.66
CA ARG A 94 -7.65 0.97 3.03
C ARG A 94 -8.58 1.83 3.88
N GLU A 95 -8.46 3.15 3.78
CA GLU A 95 -9.33 4.09 4.48
C GLU A 95 -10.77 3.92 4.01
N TYR A 96 -10.99 3.73 2.70
CA TYR A 96 -12.28 3.42 2.13
C TYR A 96 -12.90 2.13 2.73
N LEU A 97 -12.17 1.02 2.75
CA LEU A 97 -12.66 -0.21 3.38
C LEU A 97 -12.92 -0.02 4.89
N THR A 98 -12.10 0.75 5.57
CA THR A 98 -12.29 1.06 6.99
C THR A 98 -13.55 1.90 7.21
N LEU A 99 -13.81 2.86 6.33
CA LEU A 99 -15.03 3.66 6.34
C LEU A 99 -16.26 2.79 6.10
N LEU A 100 -16.25 1.97 5.04
CA LEU A 100 -17.35 1.03 4.75
C LEU A 100 -17.62 0.07 5.90
N ASN A 101 -16.57 -0.41 6.57
CA ASN A 101 -16.71 -1.24 7.76
C ASN A 101 -17.44 -0.50 8.89
N ARG A 102 -17.01 0.74 9.16
CA ARG A 102 -17.59 1.57 10.23
C ARG A 102 -19.08 1.84 10.02
N ILE A 103 -19.50 2.00 8.77
CA ILE A 103 -20.92 2.25 8.42
C ILE A 103 -21.71 0.99 8.09
N GLY A 104 -21.13 -0.20 8.31
CA GLY A 104 -21.80 -1.49 8.12
C GLY A 104 -22.10 -1.83 6.67
N LYS A 105 -21.34 -1.30 5.71
CA LYS A 105 -21.53 -1.56 4.26
C LYS A 105 -20.59 -2.62 3.70
N LEU A 106 -19.68 -3.17 4.50
CA LEU A 106 -18.88 -4.32 4.07
C LEU A 106 -19.64 -5.63 4.26
N PRO A 107 -19.38 -6.62 3.40
CA PRO A 107 -20.03 -7.93 3.49
C PRO A 107 -19.55 -8.77 4.68
N ILE A 108 -18.44 -8.38 5.32
CA ILE A 108 -17.91 -8.95 6.56
C ILE A 108 -17.43 -7.83 7.47
N ASP A 109 -17.59 -7.99 8.80
CA ASP A 109 -17.08 -7.03 9.78
C ASP A 109 -15.59 -7.25 10.03
N ILE A 110 -14.74 -6.35 9.57
CA ILE A 110 -13.28 -6.47 9.64
C ILE A 110 -12.74 -5.92 10.97
N HIS A 111 -11.91 -6.71 11.64
CA HIS A 111 -11.23 -6.32 12.88
C HIS A 111 -9.75 -6.01 12.67
N ARG A 112 -9.20 -6.43 11.54
CA ARG A 112 -7.77 -6.31 11.26
C ARG A 112 -7.56 -6.04 9.78
N ILE A 113 -6.72 -5.05 9.46
CA ILE A 113 -6.35 -4.70 8.10
C ILE A 113 -4.84 -4.51 8.00
N GLY A 114 -4.22 -4.95 6.92
CA GLY A 114 -2.79 -4.83 6.68
C GLY A 114 -2.39 -5.19 5.26
N THR A 115 -1.08 -5.40 5.03
CA THR A 115 -0.49 -5.86 3.78
C THR A 115 0.16 -7.22 4.00
N TRP A 116 0.06 -8.12 3.04
CA TRP A 116 0.89 -9.31 3.01
C TRP A 116 2.08 -9.11 2.06
N VAL A 117 3.28 -9.47 2.53
CA VAL A 117 4.53 -9.35 1.77
C VAL A 117 5.12 -10.73 1.59
N GLY A 118 5.11 -11.22 0.35
CA GLY A 118 5.67 -12.51 -0.05
C GLY A 118 7.05 -12.39 -0.69
N LYS A 119 7.61 -13.53 -1.08
CA LYS A 119 8.89 -13.59 -1.78
C LYS A 119 8.81 -13.18 -3.26
N LYS A 120 7.67 -13.44 -3.90
CA LYS A 120 7.44 -13.25 -5.35
C LYS A 120 6.33 -12.27 -5.68
N GLY A 121 5.62 -11.75 -4.67
CA GLY A 121 4.53 -10.82 -4.86
C GLY A 121 3.97 -10.36 -3.52
N ASN A 122 3.10 -9.38 -3.56
CA ASN A 122 2.46 -8.78 -2.40
C ASN A 122 0.95 -8.78 -2.58
N ILE A 123 0.22 -8.65 -1.47
CA ILE A 123 -1.19 -8.30 -1.46
C ILE A 123 -1.29 -6.98 -0.72
N ASP A 124 -1.76 -5.93 -1.39
CA ASP A 124 -1.76 -4.56 -0.86
C ASP A 124 -2.67 -4.42 0.35
N ILE A 125 -3.80 -5.11 0.31
CA ILE A 125 -4.80 -5.08 1.36
C ILE A 125 -5.18 -6.51 1.73
N VAL A 126 -5.03 -6.84 3.00
CA VAL A 126 -5.61 -8.03 3.63
C VAL A 126 -6.40 -7.57 4.82
N ALA A 127 -7.71 -7.75 4.79
CA ALA A 127 -8.62 -7.42 5.87
C ALA A 127 -9.34 -8.68 6.34
N GLN A 128 -9.44 -8.88 7.65
CA GLN A 128 -9.93 -10.14 8.22
C GLN A 128 -10.82 -9.89 9.42
N ASN A 129 -11.86 -10.71 9.56
CA ASN A 129 -12.73 -10.75 10.73
C ASN A 129 -12.21 -11.73 11.81
N SER A 130 -12.94 -11.84 12.92
CA SER A 130 -12.59 -12.73 14.05
C SER A 130 -12.63 -14.22 13.70
N VAL A 131 -13.41 -14.63 12.72
CA VAL A 131 -13.55 -16.02 12.25
C VAL A 131 -12.65 -16.34 11.04
N ARG A 132 -11.70 -15.44 10.74
CA ARG A 132 -10.72 -15.58 9.65
C ARG A 132 -11.30 -15.54 8.23
N GLU A 133 -12.50 -15.04 8.03
CA GLU A 133 -12.94 -14.65 6.69
C GLU A 133 -12.16 -13.40 6.26
N SER A 134 -11.74 -13.37 5.00
CA SER A 134 -10.86 -12.30 4.51
C SER A 134 -11.45 -11.60 3.29
N ILE A 135 -11.28 -10.29 3.27
CA ILE A 135 -11.27 -9.45 2.08
C ILE A 135 -9.81 -9.22 1.72
N VAL A 136 -9.46 -9.37 0.46
CA VAL A 136 -8.14 -9.02 -0.04
C VAL A 136 -8.26 -8.05 -1.20
N GLY A 137 -7.24 -7.24 -1.42
CA GLY A 137 -7.25 -6.27 -2.52
C GLY A 137 -5.87 -5.97 -3.06
N ILE A 138 -5.86 -5.58 -4.33
CA ILE A 138 -4.72 -4.98 -5.01
C ILE A 138 -5.13 -3.64 -5.60
N CYS A 139 -4.17 -2.75 -5.74
CA CYS A 139 -4.39 -1.38 -6.13
C CYS A 139 -3.55 -1.03 -7.36
N ASN A 140 -4.16 -0.37 -8.32
CA ASN A 140 -3.52 0.15 -9.51
C ASN A 140 -3.70 1.67 -9.58
N TRP A 141 -2.61 2.41 -9.57
CA TRP A 141 -2.60 3.86 -9.76
C TRP A 141 -2.25 4.25 -11.19
N SER A 142 -1.16 3.70 -11.74
CA SER A 142 -0.49 4.23 -12.92
C SER A 142 -0.78 3.46 -14.21
N GLU A 143 -0.99 2.14 -14.13
CA GLU A 143 -1.26 1.35 -15.32
C GLU A 143 -2.61 1.75 -15.92
N PRO A 144 -2.69 2.08 -17.22
CA PRO A 144 -3.91 2.61 -17.84
C PRO A 144 -5.10 1.66 -17.77
N TYR A 145 -4.83 0.36 -17.68
CA TYR A 145 -5.86 -0.67 -17.52
C TYR A 145 -5.44 -1.69 -16.47
N MET A 146 -6.34 -1.99 -15.55
CA MET A 146 -6.19 -3.15 -14.69
C MET A 146 -6.76 -4.38 -15.42
N THR A 147 -5.92 -5.37 -15.68
CA THR A 147 -6.23 -6.51 -16.55
C THR A 147 -6.49 -7.79 -15.76
N ARG A 148 -6.98 -8.83 -16.44
CA ARG A 148 -7.15 -10.20 -15.90
C ARG A 148 -5.87 -10.73 -15.25
N THR A 149 -4.70 -10.41 -15.82
CA THR A 149 -3.39 -10.83 -15.26
C THR A 149 -3.21 -10.36 -13.81
N ALA A 150 -3.70 -9.18 -13.46
CA ALA A 150 -3.66 -8.68 -12.08
C ALA A 150 -4.53 -9.54 -11.15
N GLY A 151 -5.71 -9.94 -11.59
CA GLY A 151 -6.59 -10.86 -10.84
C GLY A 151 -5.95 -12.23 -10.63
N GLU A 152 -5.33 -12.80 -11.68
CA GLU A 152 -4.63 -14.08 -11.62
C GLU A 152 -3.42 -14.01 -10.68
N ALA A 153 -2.65 -12.92 -10.73
CA ALA A 153 -1.53 -12.68 -9.81
C ALA A 153 -2.00 -12.59 -8.35
N LEU A 154 -3.15 -11.95 -8.10
CA LEU A 154 -3.76 -11.91 -6.77
C LEU A 154 -4.11 -13.33 -6.29
N LEU A 155 -4.74 -14.15 -7.12
CA LEU A 155 -5.08 -15.53 -6.78
C LEU A 155 -3.84 -16.37 -6.47
N ASP A 156 -2.75 -16.19 -7.22
CA ASP A 156 -1.49 -16.90 -6.96
C ASP A 156 -0.80 -16.43 -5.67
N ASN A 157 -0.85 -15.14 -5.38
CA ASN A 157 -0.37 -14.59 -4.10
C ASN A 157 -1.18 -15.12 -2.91
N LEU A 158 -2.49 -15.32 -3.05
CA LEU A 158 -3.34 -15.93 -2.03
C LEU A 158 -2.94 -17.36 -1.72
N LYS A 159 -2.63 -18.17 -2.75
CA LYS A 159 -2.11 -19.55 -2.57
C LYS A 159 -0.79 -19.52 -1.80
N GLN A 160 0.13 -18.62 -2.14
CA GLN A 160 1.41 -18.48 -1.44
C GLN A 160 1.24 -18.03 0.02
N ALA A 161 0.33 -17.08 0.25
CA ALA A 161 0.00 -16.55 1.57
C ALA A 161 -0.79 -17.54 2.44
N LYS A 162 -1.37 -18.58 1.84
CA LYS A 162 -2.32 -19.51 2.47
C LYS A 162 -3.52 -18.75 3.09
N ILE A 163 -3.97 -17.71 2.41
CA ILE A 163 -5.13 -16.93 2.80
C ILE A 163 -6.33 -17.38 1.96
N SER A 164 -7.42 -17.74 2.64
CA SER A 164 -8.71 -17.97 1.98
C SER A 164 -9.46 -16.65 1.95
N ALA A 165 -9.67 -16.10 0.75
CA ALA A 165 -10.39 -14.85 0.57
C ALA A 165 -11.85 -15.11 0.15
N LYS A 166 -12.77 -14.44 0.82
CA LYS A 166 -14.20 -14.44 0.51
C LYS A 166 -14.54 -13.39 -0.55
N TYR A 167 -13.81 -12.29 -0.55
CA TYR A 167 -13.95 -11.20 -1.51
C TYR A 167 -12.60 -10.70 -1.99
N LEU A 168 -12.53 -10.34 -3.28
CA LEU A 168 -11.33 -9.94 -4.01
C LEU A 168 -11.56 -8.54 -4.58
N TYR A 169 -11.06 -7.52 -3.90
CA TYR A 169 -11.24 -6.13 -4.30
C TYR A 169 -10.13 -5.71 -5.26
N MET A 170 -10.52 -5.21 -6.41
CA MET A 170 -9.63 -4.68 -7.44
C MET A 170 -9.84 -3.16 -7.48
N PHE A 171 -8.91 -2.42 -6.89
CA PHE A 171 -8.98 -0.95 -6.85
C PHE A 171 -8.16 -0.37 -8.01
N SER A 172 -8.77 0.47 -8.83
CA SER A 172 -8.04 1.16 -9.90
C SER A 172 -8.35 2.64 -9.95
N ALA A 173 -7.30 3.46 -10.01
CA ALA A 173 -7.41 4.87 -10.34
C ALA A 173 -7.64 5.10 -11.84
N GLN A 174 -7.47 4.06 -12.63
CA GLN A 174 -7.60 4.01 -14.07
C GLN A 174 -8.74 3.05 -14.46
N GLU A 175 -8.82 2.70 -15.72
CA GLU A 175 -9.90 1.84 -16.22
C GLU A 175 -9.65 0.35 -15.93
N PHE A 176 -10.72 -0.44 -15.96
CA PHE A 176 -10.67 -1.90 -15.96
C PHE A 176 -10.79 -2.42 -17.39
N ALA A 177 -9.90 -3.32 -17.78
CA ALA A 177 -9.96 -4.01 -19.06
C ALA A 177 -11.14 -4.98 -19.12
N GLU A 178 -11.66 -5.22 -20.30
CA GLU A 178 -12.84 -6.09 -20.52
C GLU A 178 -12.61 -7.53 -20.05
N ASP A 179 -11.39 -8.05 -20.17
CA ASP A 179 -11.03 -9.39 -19.70
C ASP A 179 -11.14 -9.52 -18.17
N LEU A 180 -10.83 -8.46 -17.41
CA LEU A 180 -11.02 -8.44 -15.96
C LEU A 180 -12.49 -8.28 -15.58
N LYS A 181 -13.27 -7.48 -16.33
CA LYS A 181 -14.72 -7.36 -16.11
C LYS A 181 -15.41 -8.70 -16.31
N GLN A 182 -15.06 -9.43 -17.39
CA GLN A 182 -15.55 -10.79 -17.62
C GLN A 182 -15.17 -11.73 -16.48
N MET A 183 -13.93 -11.68 -15.98
CA MET A 183 -13.50 -12.47 -14.83
C MET A 183 -14.34 -12.18 -13.59
N ALA A 184 -14.73 -10.92 -13.37
CA ALA A 184 -15.58 -10.53 -12.24
C ALA A 184 -17.05 -10.97 -12.44
N GLU A 185 -17.50 -11.12 -13.67
CA GLU A 185 -18.81 -11.71 -13.97
C GLU A 185 -18.82 -13.22 -13.72
N GLU A 186 -17.76 -13.92 -14.07
CA GLU A 186 -17.59 -15.36 -13.89
C GLU A 186 -17.38 -15.74 -12.42
N ASP A 187 -16.57 -14.98 -11.68
CA ASP A 187 -16.29 -15.20 -10.26
C ASP A 187 -16.78 -14.00 -9.42
N LYS A 188 -17.94 -14.15 -8.81
CA LYS A 188 -18.60 -13.10 -8.01
C LYS A 188 -17.85 -12.67 -6.75
N ARG A 189 -16.72 -13.28 -6.46
CA ARG A 189 -15.83 -12.80 -5.39
C ARG A 189 -15.09 -11.54 -5.78
N PHE A 190 -14.89 -11.30 -7.09
CA PHE A 190 -14.24 -10.08 -7.57
C PHE A 190 -15.17 -8.88 -7.47
N VAL A 191 -14.68 -7.82 -6.85
CA VAL A 191 -15.34 -6.52 -6.69
C VAL A 191 -14.42 -5.47 -7.29
N LEU A 192 -14.88 -4.80 -8.34
CA LEU A 192 -14.12 -3.76 -9.04
C LEU A 192 -14.53 -2.41 -8.46
N ILE A 193 -13.56 -1.61 -8.01
CA ILE A 193 -13.79 -0.30 -7.41
C ILE A 193 -12.94 0.73 -8.16
N ASP A 194 -13.59 1.68 -8.79
CA ASP A 194 -12.95 2.79 -9.48
C ASP A 194 -12.86 4.06 -8.60
N MET A 195 -12.24 5.12 -9.13
CA MET A 195 -12.09 6.41 -8.43
C MET A 195 -13.41 7.12 -8.13
N LYS A 196 -14.50 6.76 -8.81
CA LYS A 196 -15.81 7.42 -8.59
C LYS A 196 -16.53 6.82 -7.38
N GLU A 197 -16.13 5.62 -6.96
CA GLU A 197 -16.68 4.92 -5.82
C GLU A 197 -15.89 5.18 -4.52
N LEU A 198 -14.65 5.68 -4.63
CA LEU A 198 -13.79 6.06 -3.53
C LEU A 198 -14.11 7.47 -3.01
#